data_08e7273b972a9699b3f9485bfc0a1841
#
_entry.id   08e7273b972a9699b3f9485bfc0a1841
#
_cell.length_a   1.000
_cell.length_b   1.000
_cell.length_c   1.000
_cell.angle_alpha   90.00
_cell.angle_beta   90.00
_cell.angle_gamma   90.00
#
_symmetry.space_group_name_H-M   'P 1'
#
loop_
_entity.id
_entity.type
_entity.pdbx_description
1 polymer ?
#
loop_
_entity_poly.entity_id
_entity_poly.type
_entity_poly.pdbx_seq_one_letter_code
_entity_poly.pdbx_strand_id
1 'polypeptide(L)'
;VLERLLKTGKLADTFISYNTNGTLYPNKRTIELWSKARLVRLFFSIDAIGSAFNYIRYPGEWSMVENNLQQYKQNMPSNVLFGFNVTVAGYNVLEMPALYKWFEDNLNTNREGDPSDFNWQFAYNFDPKDLCTDSVKHAIIELKPIEKLGGIVNHLKTYKTDNSWIKKLDE
;
A
#
# COMPACT_ATOMS: atom_id res chain seq x y z
N VAL A 1 -12.39 9.59 21.49
CA VAL A 1 -11.27 8.85 22.12
C VAL A 1 -10.07 9.76 22.28
N LEU A 2 -9.50 10.36 21.23
CA LEU A 2 -8.27 11.17 21.28
C LEU A 2 -8.37 12.37 22.23
N GLU A 3 -9.48 13.10 22.25
CA GLU A 3 -9.73 14.22 23.21
C GLU A 3 -9.69 13.76 24.67
N ARG A 4 -10.19 12.56 24.94
CA ARG A 4 -10.13 12.00 26.31
C ARG A 4 -8.69 11.64 26.68
N LEU A 5 -7.93 11.04 25.75
CA LEU A 5 -6.51 10.73 25.98
C LEU A 5 -5.69 12.01 26.21
N LEU A 6 -5.97 13.07 25.46
CA LEU A 6 -5.33 14.37 25.66
C LEU A 6 -5.62 14.91 27.08
N LYS A 7 -6.90 14.94 27.48
CA LYS A 7 -7.31 15.44 28.81
C LYS A 7 -6.72 14.67 29.98
N THR A 8 -6.45 13.38 29.79
CA THR A 8 -5.84 12.52 30.83
C THR A 8 -4.31 12.45 30.76
N GLY A 9 -3.67 13.23 29.85
CA GLY A 9 -2.22 13.23 29.66
C GLY A 9 -1.66 11.97 28.98
N LYS A 10 -2.52 11.01 28.59
CA LYS A 10 -2.08 9.73 28.03
C LYS A 10 -1.80 9.76 26.52
N LEU A 11 -2.17 10.83 25.83
CA LEU A 11 -2.03 10.90 24.36
C LEU A 11 -0.55 10.88 23.94
N ALA A 12 0.33 11.52 24.70
CA ALA A 12 1.76 11.58 24.41
C ALA A 12 2.45 10.20 24.44
N ASP A 13 1.88 9.24 25.16
CA ASP A 13 2.40 7.85 25.24
C ASP A 13 1.66 6.90 24.30
N THR A 14 0.66 7.42 23.55
CA THR A 14 -0.21 6.57 22.72
C THR A 14 0.36 6.39 21.32
N PHE A 15 0.42 5.13 20.93
CA PHE A 15 0.61 4.71 19.55
C PHE A 15 -0.76 4.57 18.87
N ILE A 16 -0.91 5.17 17.69
CA ILE A 16 -2.15 5.17 16.93
C ILE A 16 -1.90 4.53 15.58
N SER A 17 -2.78 3.63 15.15
CA SER A 17 -2.75 3.06 13.80
C SER A 17 -4.13 3.14 13.18
N TYR A 18 -4.21 3.62 11.93
CA TYR A 18 -5.42 3.69 11.14
C TYR A 18 -5.24 3.03 9.78
N ASN A 19 -6.28 2.34 9.33
CA ASN A 19 -6.48 1.99 7.93
C ASN A 19 -7.50 2.96 7.33
N THR A 20 -7.22 3.47 6.14
CA THR A 20 -8.08 4.42 5.43
C THR A 20 -8.05 4.17 3.92
N ASN A 21 -9.12 4.52 3.23
CA ASN A 21 -9.15 4.49 1.76
C ASN A 21 -8.54 5.75 1.10
N GLY A 22 -8.09 6.73 1.90
CA GLY A 22 -7.48 7.96 1.40
C GLY A 22 -8.45 8.99 0.79
N THR A 23 -9.75 8.71 0.76
CA THR A 23 -10.73 9.62 0.12
C THR A 23 -11.02 10.88 0.92
N LEU A 24 -10.72 10.87 2.22
CA LEU A 24 -10.93 12.02 3.10
C LEU A 24 -9.61 12.51 3.68
N TYR A 25 -9.44 13.84 3.66
CA TYR A 25 -8.35 14.50 4.37
C TYR A 25 -8.78 14.87 5.79
N PRO A 26 -7.96 14.68 6.84
CA PRO A 26 -8.35 14.96 8.22
C PRO A 26 -8.53 16.47 8.44
N ASN A 27 -9.44 16.83 9.33
CA ASN A 27 -9.61 18.22 9.73
C ASN A 27 -8.43 18.68 10.62
N LYS A 28 -8.27 20.00 10.73
CA LYS A 28 -7.19 20.64 11.50
C LYS A 28 -7.10 20.11 12.94
N ARG A 29 -8.25 19.90 13.59
CA ARG A 29 -8.27 19.40 14.97
C ARG A 29 -7.73 17.99 15.10
N THR A 30 -8.03 17.13 14.14
CA THR A 30 -7.47 15.75 14.10
C THR A 30 -5.97 15.80 13.95
N ILE A 31 -5.44 16.64 13.06
CA ILE A 31 -3.98 16.80 12.86
C ILE A 31 -3.30 17.33 14.13
N GLU A 32 -3.91 18.29 14.83
CA GLU A 32 -3.42 18.78 16.11
C GLU A 32 -3.38 17.69 17.20
N LEU A 33 -4.35 16.79 17.24
CA LEU A 33 -4.35 15.66 18.17
C LEU A 33 -3.27 14.66 17.80
N TRP A 34 -3.11 14.37 16.51
CA TRP A 34 -2.06 13.47 16.04
C TRP A 34 -0.66 13.98 16.37
N SER A 35 -0.41 15.30 16.24
CA SER A 35 0.90 15.87 16.59
C SER A 35 1.29 15.70 18.06
N LYS A 36 0.32 15.44 18.94
CA LYS A 36 0.53 15.20 20.39
C LYS A 36 0.61 13.72 20.77
N ALA A 37 0.39 12.82 19.84
CA ALA A 37 0.54 11.39 20.05
C ALA A 37 2.03 11.00 19.98
N ARG A 38 2.39 9.88 20.57
CA ARG A 38 3.76 9.32 20.45
C ARG A 38 4.12 9.02 19.03
N LEU A 39 3.21 8.35 18.31
CA LEU A 39 3.38 7.96 16.92
C LEU A 39 2.00 7.68 16.31
N VAL A 40 1.82 8.11 15.06
CA VAL A 40 0.63 7.78 14.26
C VAL A 40 1.06 7.07 12.99
N ARG A 41 0.49 5.92 12.70
CA ARG A 41 0.65 5.21 11.43
C ARG A 41 -0.64 5.24 10.64
N LEU A 42 -0.57 5.71 9.41
CA LEU A 42 -1.69 5.74 8.47
C LEU A 42 -1.42 4.76 7.33
N PHE A 43 -2.20 3.68 7.26
CA PHE A 43 -2.15 2.74 6.17
C PHE A 43 -3.26 3.03 5.17
N PHE A 44 -2.87 3.38 3.95
CA PHE A 44 -3.82 3.62 2.87
C PHE A 44 -4.11 2.31 2.13
N SER A 45 -5.40 1.97 2.04
CA SER A 45 -5.85 0.78 1.29
C SER A 45 -5.92 1.11 -0.20
N ILE A 46 -4.80 1.00 -0.89
CA ILE A 46 -4.62 1.35 -2.30
C ILE A 46 -4.14 0.11 -3.06
N ASP A 47 -4.91 -0.34 -4.07
CA ASP A 47 -4.65 -1.58 -4.79
C ASP A 47 -4.16 -1.35 -6.23
N ALA A 48 -4.19 -0.12 -6.72
CA ALA A 48 -3.71 0.32 -8.03
C ALA A 48 -3.63 1.85 -8.06
N ILE A 49 -3.20 2.42 -9.18
CA ILE A 49 -3.19 3.87 -9.46
C ILE A 49 -4.00 4.19 -10.72
N GLY A 50 -4.29 5.47 -10.96
CA GLY A 50 -4.95 5.94 -12.18
C GLY A 50 -6.31 5.28 -12.45
N SER A 51 -6.54 4.93 -13.71
CA SER A 51 -7.80 4.31 -14.15
C SER A 51 -8.05 2.93 -13.53
N ALA A 52 -6.99 2.17 -13.25
CA ALA A 52 -7.11 0.88 -12.57
C ALA A 52 -7.65 1.06 -11.14
N PHE A 53 -7.19 2.10 -10.40
CA PHE A 53 -7.76 2.45 -9.10
C PHE A 53 -9.25 2.78 -9.21
N ASN A 54 -9.65 3.62 -10.17
CA ASN A 54 -11.05 4.03 -10.36
C ASN A 54 -11.97 2.83 -10.61
N TYR A 55 -11.47 1.83 -11.35
CA TYR A 55 -12.21 0.59 -11.60
C TYR A 55 -12.32 -0.27 -10.34
N ILE A 56 -11.19 -0.53 -9.66
CA ILE A 56 -11.12 -1.47 -8.52
C ILE A 56 -11.81 -0.89 -7.27
N ARG A 57 -11.67 0.41 -7.05
CA ARG A 57 -12.16 1.12 -5.86
C ARG A 57 -13.38 2.00 -6.14
N TYR A 58 -14.17 1.66 -7.19
CA TYR A 58 -15.39 2.40 -7.50
C TYR A 58 -16.27 2.62 -6.25
N PRO A 59 -16.85 3.80 -6.03
CA PRO A 59 -16.81 5.01 -6.86
C PRO A 59 -15.65 5.98 -6.55
N GLY A 60 -14.55 5.49 -6.00
CA GLY A 60 -13.36 6.31 -5.71
C GLY A 60 -12.68 6.81 -6.98
N GLU A 61 -12.18 8.06 -6.93
CA GLU A 61 -11.44 8.70 -8.01
C GLU A 61 -9.98 8.86 -7.62
N TRP A 62 -9.04 8.31 -8.45
CA TRP A 62 -7.62 8.38 -8.16
C TRP A 62 -7.11 9.81 -7.98
N SER A 63 -7.52 10.73 -8.83
CA SER A 63 -7.09 12.13 -8.77
C SER A 63 -7.39 12.78 -7.41
N MET A 64 -8.54 12.46 -6.82
CA MET A 64 -8.90 12.94 -5.49
C MET A 64 -8.03 12.30 -4.40
N VAL A 65 -7.83 10.99 -4.47
CA VAL A 65 -7.00 10.26 -3.50
C VAL A 65 -5.54 10.69 -3.60
N GLU A 66 -5.00 10.78 -4.81
CA GLU A 66 -3.63 11.25 -5.06
C GLU A 66 -3.40 12.66 -4.50
N ASN A 67 -4.33 13.59 -4.74
CA ASN A 67 -4.26 14.93 -4.16
C ASN A 67 -4.26 14.90 -2.63
N ASN A 68 -5.10 14.06 -2.01
CA ASN A 68 -5.10 13.88 -0.57
C ASN A 68 -3.76 13.30 -0.07
N LEU A 69 -3.21 12.30 -0.74
CA LEU A 69 -1.91 11.70 -0.38
C LEU A 69 -0.78 12.73 -0.44
N GLN A 70 -0.77 13.61 -1.45
CA GLN A 70 0.20 14.71 -1.52
C GLN A 70 0.02 15.71 -0.38
N GLN A 71 -1.21 16.04 0.00
CA GLN A 71 -1.48 16.89 1.16
C GLN A 71 -1.02 16.21 2.48
N TYR A 72 -1.23 14.90 2.63
CA TYR A 72 -0.70 14.15 3.76
C TYR A 72 0.83 14.28 3.85
N LYS A 73 1.54 14.06 2.73
CA LYS A 73 3.00 14.18 2.69
C LYS A 73 3.49 15.57 3.11
N GLN A 74 2.80 16.62 2.64
CA GLN A 74 3.24 18.01 2.83
C GLN A 74 2.91 18.57 4.23
N ASN A 75 1.77 18.18 4.82
CA ASN A 75 1.18 18.89 5.94
C ASN A 75 1.09 18.08 7.24
N MET A 76 1.55 16.83 7.25
CA MET A 76 1.47 16.02 8.47
C MET A 76 2.64 16.27 9.41
N PRO A 77 2.40 16.20 10.73
CA PRO A 77 3.45 16.24 11.74
C PRO A 77 4.49 15.13 11.53
N SER A 78 5.72 15.35 12.00
CA SER A 78 6.84 14.41 11.82
C SER A 78 6.65 13.05 12.48
N ASN A 79 5.75 12.96 13.46
CA ASN A 79 5.37 11.71 14.11
C ASN A 79 4.23 10.95 13.41
N VAL A 80 3.81 11.39 12.21
CA VAL A 80 2.83 10.69 11.36
C VAL A 80 3.57 9.98 10.23
N LEU A 81 3.48 8.65 10.20
CA LEU A 81 4.10 7.79 9.20
C LEU A 81 3.04 7.22 8.26
N PHE A 82 3.43 6.93 7.02
CA PHE A 82 2.54 6.47 5.98
C PHE A 82 2.93 5.08 5.48
N GLY A 83 1.94 4.30 5.11
CA GLY A 83 2.14 3.02 4.45
C GLY A 83 0.98 2.70 3.53
N PHE A 84 1.19 1.71 2.66
CA PHE A 84 0.12 1.11 1.87
C PHE A 84 -0.21 -0.28 2.40
N ASN A 85 -1.50 -0.60 2.45
CA ASN A 85 -2.02 -1.95 2.58
C ASN A 85 -2.68 -2.33 1.26
N VAL A 86 -2.07 -3.24 0.53
CA VAL A 86 -2.46 -3.63 -0.82
C VAL A 86 -3.04 -5.04 -0.80
N THR A 87 -4.20 -5.22 -1.42
CA THR A 87 -4.75 -6.54 -1.69
C THR A 87 -4.39 -6.95 -3.12
N VAL A 88 -3.48 -7.91 -3.26
CA VAL A 88 -3.03 -8.43 -4.56
C VAL A 88 -3.99 -9.50 -5.06
N ALA A 89 -4.53 -9.28 -6.23
CA ALA A 89 -5.50 -10.15 -6.89
C ALA A 89 -5.18 -10.32 -8.38
N GLY A 90 -5.82 -11.26 -9.05
CA GLY A 90 -5.63 -11.50 -10.47
C GLY A 90 -5.86 -10.26 -11.35
N TYR A 91 -6.76 -9.36 -10.92
CA TYR A 91 -7.10 -8.15 -11.69
C TYR A 91 -6.12 -6.97 -11.49
N ASN A 92 -5.22 -7.02 -10.50
CA ASN A 92 -4.28 -5.92 -10.23
C ASN A 92 -2.82 -6.34 -10.07
N VAL A 93 -2.50 -7.62 -10.21
CA VAL A 93 -1.12 -8.08 -10.03
C VAL A 93 -0.13 -7.40 -10.98
N LEU A 94 -0.55 -7.08 -12.20
CA LEU A 94 0.26 -6.35 -13.18
C LEU A 94 0.39 -4.84 -12.87
N GLU A 95 -0.47 -4.31 -12.02
CA GLU A 95 -0.40 -2.91 -11.55
C GLU A 95 0.61 -2.71 -10.41
N MET A 96 1.08 -3.80 -9.80
CA MET A 96 1.96 -3.74 -8.62
C MET A 96 3.27 -3.00 -8.87
N PRO A 97 3.98 -3.16 -10.01
CA PRO A 97 5.20 -2.39 -10.28
C PRO A 97 4.93 -0.88 -10.31
N ALA A 98 3.87 -0.46 -11.00
CA ALA A 98 3.52 0.95 -11.10
C ALA A 98 3.07 1.53 -9.76
N LEU A 99 2.27 0.79 -9.00
CA LEU A 99 1.83 1.18 -7.65
C LEU A 99 3.01 1.30 -6.69
N TYR A 100 3.91 0.31 -6.67
CA TYR A 100 5.10 0.35 -5.82
C TYR A 100 6.02 1.51 -6.17
N LYS A 101 6.28 1.72 -7.46
CA LYS A 101 7.09 2.87 -7.91
C LYS A 101 6.45 4.19 -7.51
N TRP A 102 5.14 4.34 -7.69
CA TRP A 102 4.43 5.56 -7.27
C TRP A 102 4.59 5.80 -5.76
N PHE A 103 4.47 4.76 -4.94
CA PHE A 103 4.65 4.84 -3.48
C PHE A 103 6.08 5.29 -3.13
N GLU A 104 7.10 4.66 -3.70
CA GLU A 104 8.51 5.02 -3.48
C GLU A 104 8.78 6.49 -3.85
N ASP A 105 8.32 6.93 -5.02
CA ASP A 105 8.55 8.27 -5.53
C ASP A 105 7.81 9.35 -4.71
N ASN A 106 6.64 9.02 -4.17
CA ASN A 106 5.73 10.01 -3.61
C ASN A 106 5.55 9.95 -2.09
N LEU A 107 5.53 8.79 -1.47
CA LEU A 107 5.22 8.64 -0.04
C LEU A 107 6.36 8.05 0.80
N ASN A 108 7.26 7.30 0.20
CA ASN A 108 8.39 6.78 0.93
C ASN A 108 9.22 7.95 1.50
N THR A 109 9.29 8.04 2.81
CA THR A 109 9.99 9.16 3.48
C THR A 109 11.46 8.89 3.65
N ASN A 110 11.96 7.66 3.41
CA ASN A 110 13.34 7.23 3.62
C ASN A 110 13.95 7.71 4.96
N ARG A 111 13.12 7.87 5.99
CA ARG A 111 13.61 8.25 7.31
C ARG A 111 14.29 7.05 7.95
N GLU A 112 15.50 7.25 8.44
CA GLU A 112 16.24 6.24 9.17
C GLU A 112 15.39 5.70 10.33
N GLY A 113 15.10 4.38 10.31
CA GLY A 113 14.24 3.72 11.32
C GLY A 113 12.74 3.79 11.04
N ASP A 114 12.33 4.34 9.90
CA ASP A 114 10.93 4.31 9.46
C ASP A 114 10.70 3.14 8.50
N PRO A 115 10.01 2.08 8.91
CA PRO A 115 9.48 1.13 7.94
C PRO A 115 8.32 1.82 7.20
N SER A 116 8.63 2.54 6.12
CA SER A 116 7.60 2.90 5.15
C SER A 116 7.04 1.60 4.60
N ASP A 117 5.89 1.21 5.16
CA ASP A 117 5.37 -0.13 4.98
C ASP A 117 4.55 -0.19 3.70
N PHE A 118 5.12 -0.75 2.64
CA PHE A 118 4.35 -1.26 1.53
C PHE A 118 3.96 -2.70 1.87
N ASN A 119 2.80 -2.87 2.50
CA ASN A 119 2.26 -4.16 2.90
C ASN A 119 1.35 -4.70 1.79
N TRP A 120 1.40 -5.99 1.56
CA TRP A 120 0.50 -6.65 0.63
C TRP A 120 0.05 -8.01 1.15
N GLN A 121 -1.15 -8.41 0.73
CA GLN A 121 -1.74 -9.71 0.99
C GLN A 121 -2.50 -10.20 -0.25
N PHE A 122 -2.67 -11.50 -0.39
CA PHE A 122 -3.45 -12.06 -1.50
C PHE A 122 -4.94 -12.01 -1.24
N ALA A 123 -5.71 -11.74 -2.30
CA ALA A 123 -7.17 -11.85 -2.27
C ALA A 123 -7.58 -13.32 -2.15
N TYR A 124 -8.53 -13.62 -1.28
CA TYR A 124 -8.97 -14.98 -1.02
C TYR A 124 -9.67 -15.63 -2.23
N ASN A 125 -10.44 -14.85 -3.00
CA ASN A 125 -11.30 -15.36 -4.09
C ASN A 125 -10.79 -15.06 -5.50
N PHE A 126 -9.70 -14.32 -5.65
CA PHE A 126 -9.12 -13.92 -6.94
C PHE A 126 -7.60 -13.97 -6.86
N ASP A 127 -7.08 -15.14 -6.46
CA ASP A 127 -5.64 -15.33 -6.33
C ASP A 127 -4.98 -15.15 -7.70
N PRO A 128 -3.92 -14.32 -7.83
CA PRO A 128 -3.21 -14.12 -9.10
C PRO A 128 -2.69 -15.41 -9.73
N LYS A 129 -2.39 -16.43 -8.93
CA LYS A 129 -1.96 -17.74 -9.44
C LYS A 129 -3.04 -18.47 -10.24
N ASP A 130 -4.32 -18.09 -10.09
CA ASP A 130 -5.46 -18.68 -10.82
C ASP A 130 -5.66 -18.06 -12.22
N LEU A 131 -4.83 -17.09 -12.62
CA LEU A 131 -4.78 -16.55 -13.96
C LEU A 131 -4.27 -17.59 -14.97
N CYS A 132 -4.51 -17.37 -16.26
CA CYS A 132 -3.94 -18.21 -17.30
C CYS A 132 -2.39 -18.14 -17.29
N THR A 133 -1.75 -19.22 -17.75
CA THR A 133 -0.29 -19.39 -17.69
C THR A 133 0.49 -18.20 -18.27
N ASP A 134 0.04 -17.61 -19.37
CA ASP A 134 0.77 -16.50 -20.01
C ASP A 134 0.66 -15.21 -19.19
N SER A 135 -0.48 -14.96 -18.55
CA SER A 135 -0.63 -13.83 -17.62
C SER A 135 0.25 -14.00 -16.37
N VAL A 136 0.36 -15.21 -15.83
CA VAL A 136 1.25 -15.52 -14.70
C VAL A 136 2.71 -15.31 -15.08
N LYS A 137 3.14 -15.79 -16.26
CA LYS A 137 4.50 -15.57 -16.78
C LYS A 137 4.81 -14.08 -16.91
N HIS A 138 3.90 -13.33 -17.52
CA HIS A 138 4.05 -11.89 -17.70
C HIS A 138 4.19 -11.18 -16.35
N ALA A 139 3.31 -11.49 -15.39
CA ALA A 139 3.39 -10.92 -14.05
C ALA A 139 4.74 -11.21 -13.36
N ILE A 140 5.27 -12.45 -13.48
CA ILE A 140 6.57 -12.78 -12.90
C ILE A 140 7.70 -11.95 -13.53
N ILE A 141 7.69 -11.77 -14.86
CA ILE A 141 8.70 -10.97 -15.56
C ILE A 141 8.69 -9.52 -15.08
N GLU A 142 7.52 -8.92 -14.99
CA GLU A 142 7.36 -7.52 -14.56
C GLU A 142 7.70 -7.28 -13.09
N LEU A 143 7.39 -8.24 -12.21
CA LEU A 143 7.59 -8.11 -10.77
C LEU A 143 9.01 -8.50 -10.32
N LYS A 144 9.67 -9.43 -11.02
CA LYS A 144 10.98 -9.99 -10.63
C LYS A 144 12.07 -8.92 -10.35
N PRO A 145 12.17 -7.81 -11.11
CA PRO A 145 13.19 -6.79 -10.85
C PRO A 145 12.98 -6.01 -9.54
N ILE A 146 11.82 -6.12 -8.90
CA ILE A 146 11.47 -5.34 -7.72
C ILE A 146 11.57 -6.24 -6.48
N GLU A 147 12.66 -6.14 -5.75
CA GLU A 147 12.95 -7.01 -4.58
C GLU A 147 11.81 -7.01 -3.55
N LYS A 148 11.23 -5.85 -3.24
CA LYS A 148 10.11 -5.72 -2.29
C LYS A 148 8.87 -6.53 -2.71
N LEU A 149 8.70 -6.81 -4.00
CA LEU A 149 7.61 -7.61 -4.55
C LEU A 149 7.98 -9.10 -4.75
N GLY A 150 9.17 -9.52 -4.34
CA GLY A 150 9.68 -10.88 -4.50
C GLY A 150 8.77 -11.96 -3.87
N GLY A 151 8.07 -11.63 -2.80
CA GLY A 151 7.09 -12.53 -2.20
C GLY A 151 5.90 -12.82 -3.12
N ILE A 152 5.44 -11.84 -3.91
CA ILE A 152 4.40 -12.02 -4.94
C ILE A 152 4.93 -12.94 -6.05
N VAL A 153 6.15 -12.72 -6.51
CA VAL A 153 6.81 -13.57 -7.50
C VAL A 153 6.89 -15.03 -7.02
N ASN A 154 7.30 -15.24 -5.78
CA ASN A 154 7.38 -16.59 -5.20
C ASN A 154 5.99 -17.25 -5.12
N HIS A 155 4.94 -16.50 -4.76
CA HIS A 155 3.58 -17.03 -4.76
C HIS A 155 3.11 -17.43 -6.17
N LEU A 156 3.35 -16.60 -7.18
CA LEU A 156 3.01 -16.91 -8.57
C LEU A 156 3.72 -18.15 -9.08
N LYS A 157 4.96 -18.39 -8.66
CA LYS A 157 5.74 -19.60 -9.01
C LYS A 157 5.18 -20.90 -8.41
N THR A 158 4.30 -20.83 -7.42
CA THR A 158 3.64 -22.04 -6.85
C THR A 158 2.48 -22.56 -7.70
N TYR A 159 2.18 -21.92 -8.82
CA TYR A 159 1.11 -22.33 -9.74
C TYR A 159 1.37 -23.75 -10.30
N LYS A 160 0.37 -24.63 -10.24
CA LYS A 160 0.50 -26.08 -10.48
C LYS A 160 0.49 -26.54 -11.95
N THR A 161 0.72 -25.68 -12.92
CA THR A 161 0.94 -26.12 -14.31
C THR A 161 2.39 -26.51 -14.54
N ASP A 162 2.67 -27.24 -15.64
CA ASP A 162 4.02 -27.62 -16.05
C ASP A 162 5.02 -26.45 -15.86
N ASN A 163 5.77 -26.49 -14.76
CA ASN A 163 6.68 -25.43 -14.33
C ASN A 163 8.03 -25.47 -15.06
N SER A 164 8.17 -26.20 -16.16
CA SER A 164 9.41 -26.29 -16.95
C SER A 164 9.92 -24.94 -17.43
N TRP A 165 9.02 -23.96 -17.62
CA TRP A 165 9.33 -22.60 -18.03
C TRP A 165 9.88 -21.71 -16.90
N ILE A 166 9.59 -22.02 -15.62
CA ILE A 166 10.06 -21.22 -14.47
C ILE A 166 11.60 -21.30 -14.39
N LYS A 167 12.18 -22.48 -14.65
CA LYS A 167 13.65 -22.67 -14.66
C LYS A 167 14.33 -21.77 -15.68
N LYS A 168 13.68 -21.48 -16.81
CA LYS A 168 14.21 -20.59 -17.86
C LYS A 168 14.13 -19.10 -17.50
N LEU A 169 13.31 -18.70 -16.52
CA LEU A 169 13.24 -17.31 -16.05
C LEU A 169 14.30 -16.99 -14.99
N ASP A 170 14.91 -18.01 -14.38
CA ASP A 170 15.94 -17.86 -13.36
C ASP A 170 17.36 -17.92 -13.96
N GLU A 171 17.49 -18.32 -15.24
CA GLU A 171 18.72 -18.25 -16.05
C GLU A 171 18.86 -16.89 -16.75
#